data_90c07dfcee16e1421a4beba7d373db7d
#
_entry.id   90c07dfcee16e1421a4beba7d373db7d
#
_cell.length_a   1.000
_cell.length_b   1.000
_cell.length_c   1.000
_cell.angle_alpha   90.00
_cell.angle_beta   90.00
_cell.angle_gamma   90.00
#
_symmetry.space_group_name_H-M   'P 1'
#
loop_
_entity.id
_entity.type
_entity.pdbx_description
1 polymer ?
#
loop_
_entity_poly.entity_id
_entity_poly.type
_entity_poly.pdbx_seq_one_letter_code
_entity_poly.pdbx_strand_id
1 'polypeptide(L)'
;MSIYSKEKPIKVEYGMGIKKFDDEGRTLVAHYADFVLLNVYFPNGGGGPERLKYKLEFYDAFLEYIDVLRAGKKNVIFCGDVNTAHEAIDLARPKENEDNTGFLPEERAWIDEVVAHGYTDVFRHLYPTKTGAYTYWDMKTYARDRNVGWR
;
A
#
# COMPACT_ATOMS: atom_id res chain seq x y z
N MET A 1 -3.08 -6.85 12.05
CA MET A 1 -3.80 -5.66 11.53
C MET A 1 -5.17 -5.55 12.18
N SER A 2 -5.74 -4.35 12.24
CA SER A 2 -7.08 -4.10 12.81
C SER A 2 -7.75 -2.93 12.10
N ILE A 3 -9.07 -2.95 12.08
CA ILE A 3 -9.92 -1.83 11.67
C ILE A 3 -10.78 -1.44 12.86
N TYR A 4 -10.76 -0.18 13.24
CA TYR A 4 -11.64 0.40 14.26
C TYR A 4 -12.70 1.23 13.55
N SER A 5 -13.98 0.91 13.75
CA SER A 5 -15.08 1.57 13.07
C SER A 5 -16.20 1.90 14.05
N LYS A 6 -16.85 3.06 13.83
CA LYS A 6 -18.10 3.41 14.57
C LYS A 6 -19.28 2.58 14.07
N GLU A 7 -19.30 2.25 12.80
CA GLU A 7 -20.33 1.44 12.19
C GLU A 7 -19.85 0.00 12.03
N LYS A 8 -20.71 -0.94 12.35
CA LYS A 8 -20.42 -2.36 12.17
C LYS A 8 -20.42 -2.70 10.67
N PRO A 9 -19.35 -3.29 10.12
CA PRO A 9 -19.35 -3.76 8.74
C PRO A 9 -20.40 -4.87 8.55
N ILE A 10 -20.94 -4.94 7.33
CA ILE A 10 -21.91 -5.97 6.92
C ILE A 10 -21.24 -7.35 6.89
N LYS A 11 -19.99 -7.39 6.41
CA LYS A 11 -19.17 -8.60 6.28
C LYS A 11 -17.70 -8.24 6.51
N VAL A 12 -16.95 -9.16 7.08
CA VAL A 12 -15.48 -9.08 7.19
C VAL A 12 -14.87 -10.32 6.58
N GLU A 13 -13.85 -10.14 5.76
CA GLU A 13 -13.06 -11.22 5.17
C GLU A 13 -11.59 -11.05 5.53
N TYR A 14 -10.89 -12.17 5.62
CA TYR A 14 -9.47 -12.25 5.94
C TYR A 14 -8.73 -12.81 4.73
N GLY A 15 -7.83 -12.01 4.15
CA GLY A 15 -7.12 -12.38 2.94
C GLY A 15 -7.84 -12.01 1.65
N MET A 16 -7.28 -12.48 0.54
CA MET A 16 -7.76 -12.28 -0.83
C MET A 16 -8.27 -13.58 -1.48
N GLY A 17 -8.28 -14.69 -0.75
CA GLY A 17 -8.60 -16.01 -1.28
C GLY A 17 -7.42 -16.72 -1.94
N ILE A 18 -6.21 -16.22 -1.76
CA ILE A 18 -4.97 -16.79 -2.32
C ILE A 18 -4.10 -17.29 -1.16
N LYS A 19 -4.10 -18.59 -0.93
CA LYS A 19 -3.43 -19.22 0.23
C LYS A 19 -2.00 -18.73 0.45
N LYS A 20 -1.20 -18.60 -0.62
CA LYS A 20 0.18 -18.13 -0.57
C LYS A 20 0.34 -16.77 0.14
N PHE A 21 -0.62 -15.86 -0.03
CA PHE A 21 -0.60 -14.52 0.53
C PHE A 21 -1.38 -14.44 1.84
N ASP A 22 -2.45 -15.23 1.96
CA ASP A 22 -3.34 -15.21 3.12
C ASP A 22 -2.71 -15.86 4.35
N ASP A 23 -1.80 -16.83 4.16
CA ASP A 23 -1.05 -17.46 5.25
C ASP A 23 -0.21 -16.45 6.07
N GLU A 24 0.16 -15.30 5.49
CA GLU A 24 0.87 -14.24 6.22
C GLU A 24 -0.08 -13.22 6.92
N GLY A 25 -1.40 -13.34 6.73
CA GLY A 25 -2.40 -12.50 7.42
C GLY A 25 -2.31 -11.00 7.09
N ARG A 26 -2.07 -10.65 5.82
CA ARG A 26 -1.75 -9.28 5.39
C ARG A 26 -2.92 -8.44 4.94
N THR A 27 -4.08 -9.03 4.74
CA THR A 27 -5.24 -8.34 4.18
C THR A 27 -6.47 -8.52 5.05
N LEU A 28 -7.11 -7.42 5.40
CA LEU A 28 -8.37 -7.38 6.13
C LEU A 28 -9.37 -6.58 5.30
N VAL A 29 -10.51 -7.17 4.95
CA VAL A 29 -11.53 -6.58 4.09
C VAL A 29 -12.82 -6.40 4.86
N ALA A 30 -13.28 -5.16 4.97
CA ALA A 30 -14.53 -4.80 5.64
C ALA A 30 -15.52 -4.24 4.62
N HIS A 31 -16.67 -4.89 4.47
CA HIS A 31 -17.74 -4.47 3.59
C HIS A 31 -18.75 -3.60 4.34
N TYR A 32 -18.98 -2.40 3.83
CA TYR A 32 -20.02 -1.48 4.27
C TYR A 32 -21.11 -1.35 3.19
N ALA A 33 -22.15 -0.59 3.45
CA ALA A 33 -23.26 -0.42 2.50
C ALA A 33 -22.77 0.18 1.17
N ASP A 34 -21.96 1.24 1.24
CA ASP A 34 -21.59 2.04 0.07
C ASP A 34 -20.16 1.80 -0.43
N PHE A 35 -19.33 1.11 0.36
CA PHE A 35 -17.93 0.88 0.01
C PHE A 35 -17.36 -0.39 0.64
N VAL A 36 -16.22 -0.81 0.15
CA VAL A 36 -15.36 -1.85 0.74
C VAL A 36 -14.06 -1.20 1.18
N LEU A 37 -13.71 -1.37 2.46
CA LEU A 37 -12.45 -0.90 3.02
C LEU A 37 -11.48 -2.07 3.16
N LEU A 38 -10.29 -1.94 2.56
CA LEU A 38 -9.19 -2.88 2.75
C LEU A 38 -8.10 -2.23 3.60
N ASN A 39 -7.71 -2.91 4.68
CA ASN A 39 -6.48 -2.59 5.40
C ASN A 39 -5.43 -3.64 5.06
N VAL A 40 -4.31 -3.21 4.50
CA VAL A 40 -3.32 -4.09 3.88
C VAL A 40 -1.92 -3.77 4.40
N TYR A 41 -1.20 -4.80 4.81
CA TYR A 41 0.22 -4.71 5.10
C TYR A 41 0.99 -5.39 3.97
N PHE A 42 1.37 -4.62 2.98
CA PHE A 42 2.09 -5.14 1.81
C PHE A 42 3.44 -5.72 2.22
N PRO A 43 3.90 -6.78 1.55
CA PRO A 43 5.21 -7.36 1.85
C PRO A 43 6.33 -6.35 1.68
N ASN A 44 7.32 -6.39 2.57
CA ASN A 44 8.59 -5.73 2.35
C ASN A 44 9.47 -6.59 1.45
N GLY A 45 10.18 -5.99 0.50
CA GLY A 45 11.06 -6.69 -0.43
C GLY A 45 12.46 -7.00 0.12
N GLY A 46 12.78 -6.54 1.36
CA GLY A 46 14.06 -6.85 2.01
C GLY A 46 14.17 -8.33 2.38
N GLY A 47 15.37 -8.86 2.32
CA GLY A 47 15.62 -10.30 2.58
C GLY A 47 16.02 -11.09 1.33
N GLY A 48 16.26 -10.39 0.21
CA GLY A 48 16.79 -10.99 -1.01
C GLY A 48 15.78 -11.11 -2.16
N PRO A 49 16.24 -11.63 -3.30
CA PRO A 49 15.47 -11.65 -4.54
C PRO A 49 14.11 -12.36 -4.45
N GLU A 50 14.07 -13.47 -3.72
CA GLU A 50 12.83 -14.25 -3.54
C GLU A 50 11.76 -13.46 -2.77
N ARG A 51 12.18 -12.62 -1.81
CA ARG A 51 11.23 -11.78 -1.06
C ARG A 51 10.73 -10.61 -1.90
N LEU A 52 11.59 -10.01 -2.72
CA LEU A 52 11.17 -9.00 -3.69
C LEU A 52 10.20 -9.60 -4.71
N LYS A 53 10.51 -10.76 -5.27
CA LYS A 53 9.60 -11.47 -6.17
C LYS A 53 8.24 -11.72 -5.54
N TYR A 54 8.22 -12.21 -4.29
CA TYR A 54 6.98 -12.42 -3.55
C TYR A 54 6.17 -11.12 -3.40
N LYS A 55 6.85 -9.98 -3.14
CA LYS A 55 6.22 -8.67 -3.03
C LYS A 55 5.57 -8.25 -4.35
N LEU A 56 6.27 -8.40 -5.48
CA LEU A 56 5.73 -8.05 -6.79
C LEU A 56 4.54 -8.94 -7.18
N GLU A 57 4.63 -10.25 -6.93
CA GLU A 57 3.50 -11.15 -7.14
C GLU A 57 2.29 -10.82 -6.24
N PHE A 58 2.53 -10.33 -5.02
CA PHE A 58 1.47 -9.85 -4.15
C PHE A 58 0.82 -8.57 -4.71
N TYR A 59 1.60 -7.69 -5.30
CA TYR A 59 1.14 -6.46 -5.94
C TYR A 59 0.16 -6.76 -7.07
N ASP A 60 0.54 -7.63 -7.99
CA ASP A 60 -0.29 -8.02 -9.13
C ASP A 60 -1.60 -8.65 -8.66
N ALA A 61 -1.51 -9.62 -7.75
CA ALA A 61 -2.67 -10.29 -7.19
C ALA A 61 -3.61 -9.33 -6.42
N PHE A 62 -3.04 -8.35 -5.73
CA PHE A 62 -3.84 -7.36 -5.01
C PHE A 62 -4.58 -6.42 -5.98
N LEU A 63 -3.92 -5.94 -7.03
CA LEU A 63 -4.55 -5.09 -8.03
C LEU A 63 -5.70 -5.81 -8.73
N GLU A 64 -5.48 -7.05 -9.14
CA GLU A 64 -6.53 -7.91 -9.72
C GLU A 64 -7.71 -8.07 -8.75
N TYR A 65 -7.42 -8.34 -7.47
CA TYR A 65 -8.45 -8.52 -6.45
C TYR A 65 -9.31 -7.27 -6.25
N ILE A 66 -8.70 -6.08 -6.14
CA ILE A 66 -9.47 -4.84 -5.98
C ILE A 66 -10.24 -4.45 -7.25
N ASP A 67 -9.74 -4.77 -8.43
CA ASP A 67 -10.45 -4.57 -9.69
C ASP A 67 -11.71 -5.47 -9.79
N VAL A 68 -11.63 -6.71 -9.35
CA VAL A 68 -12.79 -7.59 -9.24
C VAL A 68 -13.84 -7.02 -8.28
N LEU A 69 -13.43 -6.51 -7.13
CA LEU A 69 -14.33 -5.85 -6.17
C LEU A 69 -15.03 -4.63 -6.81
N ARG A 70 -14.26 -3.80 -7.53
CA ARG A 70 -14.79 -2.61 -8.22
C ARG A 70 -15.73 -2.97 -9.39
N ALA A 71 -15.41 -4.00 -10.15
CA ALA A 71 -16.28 -4.50 -11.22
C ALA A 71 -17.65 -4.96 -10.70
N GLY A 72 -17.72 -5.40 -9.44
CA GLY A 72 -18.96 -5.68 -8.70
C GLY A 72 -19.73 -4.43 -8.26
N LYS A 73 -19.42 -3.24 -8.82
CA LYS A 73 -20.01 -1.92 -8.50
C LYS A 73 -19.81 -1.49 -7.03
N LYS A 74 -18.69 -1.87 -6.44
CA LYS A 74 -18.30 -1.43 -5.12
C LYS A 74 -17.34 -0.25 -5.21
N ASN A 75 -17.54 0.77 -4.39
CA ASN A 75 -16.50 1.75 -4.14
C ASN A 75 -15.42 1.08 -3.30
N VAL A 76 -14.19 1.09 -3.78
CA VAL A 76 -13.07 0.42 -3.12
C VAL A 76 -12.13 1.47 -2.52
N ILE A 77 -11.86 1.33 -1.23
CA ILE A 77 -10.87 2.13 -0.51
C ILE A 77 -9.86 1.15 0.08
N PHE A 78 -8.59 1.37 -0.16
CA PHE A 78 -7.55 0.63 0.53
C PHE A 78 -6.57 1.56 1.24
N CYS A 79 -6.08 1.12 2.38
CA CYS A 79 -5.10 1.81 3.19
C CYS A 79 -4.19 0.80 3.88
N GLY A 80 -3.18 1.31 4.55
CA GLY A 80 -2.21 0.50 5.28
C GLY A 80 -0.78 0.85 4.90
N ASP A 81 0.14 -0.08 5.15
CA ASP A 81 1.55 0.09 4.82
C ASP A 81 1.86 -0.58 3.47
N VAL A 82 2.00 0.24 2.43
CA VAL A 82 2.30 -0.23 1.06
C VAL A 82 3.76 -0.68 0.91
N ASN A 83 4.63 -0.32 1.86
CA ASN A 83 6.07 -0.58 1.82
C ASN A 83 6.77 -0.05 0.56
N THR A 84 6.21 0.99 -0.07
CA THR A 84 6.78 1.63 -1.26
C THR A 84 6.37 3.10 -1.30
N ALA A 85 7.35 3.98 -1.52
CA ALA A 85 7.12 5.36 -1.89
C ALA A 85 6.98 5.45 -3.42
N HIS A 86 6.04 6.25 -3.90
CA HIS A 86 5.75 6.37 -5.34
C HIS A 86 6.78 7.26 -6.05
N GLU A 87 6.83 8.52 -5.66
CA GLU A 87 7.64 9.53 -6.32
C GLU A 87 8.78 10.04 -5.43
N ALA A 88 9.77 10.70 -6.04
CA ALA A 88 10.88 11.30 -5.29
C ALA A 88 10.42 12.29 -4.19
N ILE A 89 9.26 12.90 -4.37
CA ILE A 89 8.64 13.80 -3.38
C ILE A 89 8.09 13.06 -2.15
N ASP A 90 7.92 11.74 -2.24
CA ASP A 90 7.32 10.90 -1.20
C ASP A 90 8.33 10.36 -0.18
N LEU A 91 9.62 10.66 -0.36
CA LEU A 91 10.65 10.28 0.61
C LEU A 91 11.72 11.36 0.76
N ALA A 92 12.36 11.38 1.93
CA ALA A 92 13.32 12.42 2.27
C ALA A 92 14.65 12.33 1.50
N ARG A 93 15.06 11.13 1.07
CA ARG A 93 16.35 10.85 0.45
C ARG A 93 16.21 9.97 -0.78
N PRO A 94 15.57 10.46 -1.86
CA PRO A 94 15.27 9.61 -3.02
C PRO A 94 16.52 9.03 -3.66
N LYS A 95 17.56 9.82 -3.88
CA LYS A 95 18.81 9.37 -4.53
C LYS A 95 19.56 8.28 -3.76
N GLU A 96 19.48 8.30 -2.44
CA GLU A 96 20.13 7.29 -1.59
C GLU A 96 19.34 5.96 -1.57
N ASN A 97 18.12 5.95 -2.10
CA ASN A 97 17.20 4.83 -2.03
C ASN A 97 16.78 4.26 -3.39
N GLU A 98 17.33 4.75 -4.49
CA GLU A 98 16.96 4.30 -5.86
C GLU A 98 17.18 2.79 -6.09
N ASP A 99 18.17 2.21 -5.41
CA ASP A 99 18.49 0.79 -5.48
C ASP A 99 17.98 0.00 -4.26
N ASN A 100 17.17 0.62 -3.40
CA ASN A 100 16.64 -0.03 -2.21
C ASN A 100 15.16 -0.41 -2.40
N THR A 101 14.80 -1.61 -1.91
CA THR A 101 13.38 -1.99 -1.87
C THR A 101 12.55 -0.97 -1.09
N GLY A 102 11.37 -0.71 -1.59
CA GLY A 102 10.50 0.40 -1.17
C GLY A 102 10.62 1.63 -2.09
N PHE A 103 11.61 1.65 -3.01
CA PHE A 103 11.74 2.70 -4.01
C PHE A 103 12.35 2.22 -5.34
N LEU A 104 12.40 0.91 -5.56
CA LEU A 104 12.85 0.34 -6.83
C LEU A 104 11.92 0.74 -7.99
N PRO A 105 12.44 0.87 -9.21
CA PRO A 105 11.65 1.23 -10.39
C PRO A 105 10.41 0.35 -10.59
N GLU A 106 10.54 -0.97 -10.44
CA GLU A 106 9.44 -1.91 -10.59
C GLU A 106 8.38 -1.79 -9.49
N GLU A 107 8.75 -1.44 -8.27
CA GLU A 107 7.80 -1.20 -7.17
C GLU A 107 7.01 0.08 -7.40
N ARG A 108 7.65 1.12 -7.91
CA ARG A 108 7.04 2.41 -8.27
C ARG A 108 6.12 2.27 -9.48
N ALA A 109 6.55 1.53 -10.50
CA ALA A 109 5.76 1.23 -11.69
C ALA A 109 4.42 0.58 -11.37
N TRP A 110 4.37 -0.28 -10.32
CA TRP A 110 3.11 -0.85 -9.86
C TRP A 110 2.15 0.23 -9.33
N ILE A 111 2.64 1.28 -8.64
CA ILE A 111 1.77 2.38 -8.18
C ILE A 111 1.25 3.19 -9.38
N ASP A 112 2.09 3.39 -10.42
CA ASP A 112 1.63 3.98 -11.69
C ASP A 112 0.51 3.15 -12.31
N GLU A 113 0.62 1.82 -12.29
CA GLU A 113 -0.40 0.91 -12.80
C GLU A 113 -1.70 1.01 -11.99
N VAL A 114 -1.64 1.06 -10.66
CA VAL A 114 -2.81 1.29 -9.80
C VAL A 114 -3.53 2.58 -10.19
N VAL A 115 -2.79 3.66 -10.43
CA VAL A 115 -3.36 4.93 -10.88
C VAL A 115 -3.95 4.82 -12.29
N ALA A 116 -3.27 4.13 -13.21
CA ALA A 116 -3.76 3.88 -14.57
C ALA A 116 -5.06 3.05 -14.59
N HIS A 117 -5.26 2.15 -13.62
CA HIS A 117 -6.51 1.43 -13.41
C HIS A 117 -7.64 2.30 -12.84
N GLY A 118 -7.37 3.59 -12.58
CA GLY A 118 -8.39 4.58 -12.16
C GLY A 118 -8.57 4.67 -10.64
N TYR A 119 -7.62 4.19 -9.87
CA TYR A 119 -7.54 4.50 -8.44
C TYR A 119 -6.84 5.84 -8.23
N THR A 120 -7.08 6.46 -7.09
CA THR A 120 -6.56 7.79 -6.80
C THR A 120 -5.73 7.76 -5.52
N ASP A 121 -4.46 8.19 -5.59
CA ASP A 121 -3.72 8.59 -4.40
C ASP A 121 -4.34 9.89 -3.87
N VAL A 122 -5.17 9.76 -2.86
CA VAL A 122 -5.97 10.87 -2.31
C VAL A 122 -5.07 11.99 -1.78
N PHE A 123 -3.94 11.66 -1.16
CA PHE A 123 -3.04 12.68 -0.65
C PHE A 123 -2.39 13.47 -1.79
N ARG A 124 -1.88 12.80 -2.83
CA ARG A 124 -1.27 13.48 -3.99
C ARG A 124 -2.29 14.23 -4.82
N HIS A 125 -3.51 13.73 -4.90
CA HIS A 125 -4.60 14.45 -5.55
C HIS A 125 -4.91 15.80 -4.85
N LEU A 126 -4.96 15.80 -3.51
CA LEU A 126 -5.24 17.01 -2.73
C LEU A 126 -4.02 17.91 -2.57
N TYR A 127 -2.82 17.35 -2.54
CA TYR A 127 -1.57 18.07 -2.26
C TYR A 127 -0.45 17.66 -3.25
N PRO A 128 -0.58 17.97 -4.54
CA PRO A 128 0.29 17.44 -5.59
C PRO A 128 1.77 17.83 -5.42
N THR A 129 2.05 18.98 -4.81
CA THR A 129 3.42 19.52 -4.68
C THR A 129 3.93 19.58 -3.24
N LYS A 130 3.17 19.05 -2.27
CA LYS A 130 3.55 19.14 -0.86
C LYS A 130 4.72 18.21 -0.54
N THR A 131 5.85 18.79 -0.17
CA THR A 131 7.07 18.12 0.26
C THR A 131 7.08 17.89 1.78
N GLY A 132 7.93 16.97 2.26
CA GLY A 132 8.17 16.76 3.69
C GLY A 132 6.99 16.21 4.48
N ALA A 133 5.96 15.70 3.78
CA ALA A 133 4.77 15.12 4.39
C ALA A 133 4.88 13.59 4.33
N TYR A 134 5.34 13.00 5.41
CA TYR A 134 5.59 11.57 5.50
C TYR A 134 4.64 10.89 6.48
N THR A 135 4.50 9.57 6.35
CA THR A 135 3.66 8.71 7.21
C THR A 135 4.46 7.67 7.95
N TYR A 136 5.69 7.42 7.53
CA TYR A 136 6.60 6.48 8.16
C TYR A 136 7.97 7.13 8.44
N TRP A 137 8.54 6.82 9.61
CA TRP A 137 9.90 7.19 10.03
C TRP A 137 10.55 6.00 10.74
N ASP A 138 11.77 5.65 10.35
CA ASP A 138 12.51 4.60 11.04
C ASP A 138 12.80 5.00 12.49
N MET A 139 12.23 4.25 13.41
CA MET A 139 12.38 4.50 14.86
C MET A 139 13.79 4.21 15.37
N LYS A 140 14.50 3.26 14.75
CA LYS A 140 15.85 2.86 15.19
C LYS A 140 16.88 3.97 14.99
N THR A 141 16.64 4.83 14.02
CA THR A 141 17.54 5.93 13.65
C THR A 141 17.07 7.30 14.14
N TYR A 142 15.99 7.36 14.94
CA TYR A 142 15.35 8.63 15.34
C TYR A 142 15.03 9.54 14.15
N ALA A 143 14.60 8.93 13.06
CA ALA A 143 14.40 9.61 11.78
C ALA A 143 13.30 10.68 11.85
N ARG A 144 12.34 10.53 12.76
CA ARG A 144 11.23 11.48 12.95
C ARG A 144 11.69 12.85 13.39
N ASP A 145 12.67 12.93 14.28
CA ASP A 145 13.19 14.19 14.81
C ASP A 145 13.86 15.06 13.73
N ARG A 146 14.33 14.41 12.67
CA ARG A 146 14.96 15.03 11.50
C ARG A 146 14.06 15.09 10.28
N ASN A 147 12.81 14.67 10.42
CA ASN A 147 11.84 14.47 9.34
C ASN A 147 12.39 13.69 8.13
N VAL A 148 13.20 12.64 8.39
CA VAL A 148 13.70 11.74 7.36
C VAL A 148 12.71 10.59 7.22
N GLY A 149 11.67 10.80 6.46
CA GLY A 149 10.53 9.89 6.37
C GLY A 149 10.18 9.45 4.95
N TRP A 150 9.16 8.62 4.88
CA TRP A 150 8.58 8.02 3.69
C TRP A 150 7.06 8.16 3.74
N ARG A 151 6.43 8.23 2.58
CA ARG A 151 4.97 8.21 2.42
C ARG A 151 4.58 7.16 1.40
#